data_946e773229b4b70c2e3673af3d8f8346
#
_entry.id   946e773229b4b70c2e3673af3d8f8346
#
_cell.length_a   1.000
_cell.length_b   1.000
_cell.length_c   1.000
_cell.angle_alpha   90.00
_cell.angle_beta   90.00
_cell.angle_gamma   90.00
#
_symmetry.space_group_name_H-M   'P 1'
#
loop_
_entity.id
_entity.type
_entity.pdbx_description
1 polymer ?
#
loop_
_entity_poly.entity_id
_entity_poly.type
_entity_poly.pdbx_seq_one_letter_code
_entity_poly.pdbx_strand_id
1 'polypeptide(L)'
;MKMNEKFIAPSREKLTKNIRMAVWYFVLSLVINGVIYYYFYTIHVVLWIVSIVLFCMIPYSIRELFRPEEKRGVLLTARGLTYKQTVLGRSVWEVKREDIDEFIIGKSEWSKTVFLIFKDPEPYIKALKNWQLKKDMIKTLRETGVPLSTDELDITTEDLHTWLNSYLRQYGKKSKE
;
A
#
# COMPACT_ATOMS: atom_id res chain seq x y z
N MET A 1 -8.39 -10.42 29.63
CA MET A 1 -7.34 -9.45 29.25
C MET A 1 -7.83 -8.66 28.05
N LYS A 2 -8.15 -7.35 28.20
CA LYS A 2 -8.58 -6.51 27.08
C LYS A 2 -7.39 -6.35 26.15
N MET A 3 -7.54 -6.76 24.88
CA MET A 3 -6.55 -6.49 23.87
C MET A 3 -6.54 -5.00 23.59
N ASN A 4 -5.39 -4.37 23.75
CA ASN A 4 -5.19 -3.06 23.20
C ASN A 4 -5.19 -3.22 21.66
N GLU A 5 -6.13 -2.56 21.00
CA GLU A 5 -6.08 -2.37 19.55
C GLU A 5 -4.70 -1.85 19.20
N LYS A 6 -4.06 -2.49 18.23
CA LYS A 6 -2.72 -2.07 17.85
C LYS A 6 -2.77 -1.50 16.44
N PHE A 7 -2.31 -0.28 16.32
CA PHE A 7 -2.31 0.48 15.09
C PHE A 7 -0.86 0.72 14.63
N ILE A 8 -0.57 0.40 13.36
CA ILE A 8 0.69 0.74 12.71
C ILE A 8 0.45 1.97 11.86
N ALA A 9 1.04 3.08 12.30
CA ALA A 9 0.92 4.35 11.64
C ALA A 9 1.72 4.41 10.32
N PRO A 10 1.31 5.25 9.38
CA PRO A 10 2.14 5.60 8.23
C PRO A 10 3.37 6.40 8.67
N SER A 11 4.49 6.19 8.01
CA SER A 11 5.72 6.94 8.26
C SER A 11 5.67 8.30 7.56
N ARG A 12 5.61 9.37 8.35
CA ARG A 12 5.70 10.74 7.83
C ARG A 12 7.02 11.01 7.13
N GLU A 13 8.10 10.41 7.62
CA GLU A 13 9.42 10.55 7.01
C GLU A 13 9.45 9.96 5.59
N LYS A 14 8.93 8.73 5.41
CA LYS A 14 8.85 8.09 4.10
C LYS A 14 7.97 8.89 3.13
N LEU A 15 6.81 9.37 3.60
CA LEU A 15 5.94 10.23 2.79
C LEU A 15 6.62 11.54 2.38
N THR A 16 7.31 12.21 3.30
CA THR A 16 8.05 13.45 3.02
C THR A 16 9.19 13.19 2.04
N LYS A 17 9.90 12.06 2.18
CA LYS A 17 10.94 11.65 1.24
C LYS A 17 10.37 11.45 -0.18
N ASN A 18 9.23 10.80 -0.30
CA ASN A 18 8.57 10.56 -1.59
C ASN A 18 8.15 11.89 -2.25
N ILE A 19 7.60 12.84 -1.47
CA ILE A 19 7.26 14.17 -1.96
C ILE A 19 8.52 14.89 -2.46
N ARG A 20 9.59 14.86 -1.67
CA ARG A 20 10.87 15.49 -2.06
C ARG A 20 11.42 14.90 -3.35
N MET A 21 11.37 13.58 -3.53
CA MET A 21 11.77 12.94 -4.78
C MET A 21 10.88 13.34 -5.95
N ALA A 22 9.57 13.40 -5.77
CA ALA A 22 8.64 13.82 -6.81
C ALA A 22 8.91 15.27 -7.27
N VAL A 23 9.18 16.19 -6.34
CA VAL A 23 9.58 17.57 -6.64
C VAL A 23 10.90 17.60 -7.41
N TRP A 24 11.90 16.83 -7.00
CA TRP A 24 13.19 16.73 -7.70
C TRP A 24 13.03 16.24 -9.14
N TYR A 25 12.26 15.16 -9.36
CA TYR A 25 12.01 14.66 -10.72
C TYR A 25 11.24 15.67 -11.57
N PHE A 26 10.29 16.40 -10.98
CA PHE A 26 9.58 17.46 -11.68
C PHE A 26 10.53 18.58 -12.14
N VAL A 27 11.38 19.10 -11.24
CA VAL A 27 12.36 20.13 -11.57
C VAL A 27 13.33 19.63 -12.65
N LEU A 28 13.85 18.41 -12.50
CA LEU A 28 14.73 17.80 -13.50
C LEU A 28 14.07 17.70 -14.87
N SER A 29 12.80 17.29 -14.92
CA SER A 29 12.06 17.20 -16.18
C SER A 29 11.87 18.56 -16.86
N LEU A 30 11.66 19.64 -16.10
CA LEU A 30 11.60 21.00 -16.64
C LEU A 30 12.95 21.47 -17.19
N VAL A 31 14.04 21.18 -16.49
CA VAL A 31 15.40 21.52 -16.97
C VAL A 31 15.71 20.79 -18.27
N ILE A 32 15.42 19.50 -18.36
CA ILE A 32 15.62 18.70 -19.58
C ILE A 32 14.78 19.26 -20.73
N ASN A 33 13.50 19.58 -20.51
CA ASN A 33 12.65 20.20 -21.53
C ASN A 33 13.21 21.54 -21.99
N GLY A 34 13.70 22.39 -21.07
CA GLY A 34 14.30 23.68 -21.38
C GLY A 34 15.57 23.55 -22.23
N VAL A 35 16.46 22.60 -21.88
CA VAL A 35 17.68 22.33 -22.65
C VAL A 35 17.35 21.83 -24.05
N ILE A 36 16.44 20.88 -24.18
CA ILE A 36 16.04 20.34 -25.49
C ILE A 36 15.42 21.43 -26.35
N TYR A 37 14.53 22.27 -25.80
CA TYR A 37 13.95 23.39 -26.51
C TYR A 37 15.02 24.38 -26.97
N TYR A 38 15.96 24.72 -26.11
CA TYR A 38 17.03 25.68 -26.44
C TYR A 38 17.95 25.21 -27.57
N TYR A 39 18.36 23.93 -27.56
CA TYR A 39 19.30 23.42 -28.55
C TYR A 39 18.65 22.93 -29.84
N PHE A 40 17.45 22.39 -29.77
CA PHE A 40 16.82 21.73 -30.92
C PHE A 40 15.56 22.46 -31.43
N TYR A 41 15.12 23.51 -30.74
CA TYR A 41 13.88 24.24 -31.05
C TYR A 41 12.67 23.30 -31.21
N THR A 42 12.72 22.13 -30.57
CA THR A 42 11.72 21.08 -30.71
C THR A 42 11.03 20.86 -29.39
N ILE A 43 9.72 20.79 -29.41
CA ILE A 43 8.92 20.46 -28.22
C ILE A 43 8.70 18.94 -28.19
N HIS A 44 9.25 18.28 -27.20
CA HIS A 44 8.99 16.86 -26.97
C HIS A 44 7.70 16.68 -26.14
N VAL A 45 6.59 16.43 -26.84
CA VAL A 45 5.26 16.26 -26.22
C VAL A 45 5.26 15.24 -25.09
N VAL A 46 5.99 14.13 -25.24
CA VAL A 46 6.08 13.09 -24.22
C VAL A 46 6.67 13.62 -22.91
N LEU A 47 7.76 14.42 -22.98
CA LEU A 47 8.39 15.00 -21.79
C LEU A 47 7.49 16.02 -21.10
N TRP A 48 6.69 16.77 -21.87
CA TRP A 48 5.70 17.67 -21.31
C TRP A 48 4.58 16.91 -20.59
N ILE A 49 4.09 15.82 -21.17
CA ILE A 49 3.10 14.95 -20.51
C ILE A 49 3.65 14.43 -19.18
N VAL A 50 4.90 13.94 -19.16
CA VAL A 50 5.56 13.49 -17.94
C VAL A 50 5.64 14.58 -16.88
N SER A 51 6.04 15.80 -17.29
CA SER A 51 6.10 16.95 -16.39
C SER A 51 4.72 17.29 -15.79
N ILE A 52 3.67 17.28 -16.59
CA ILE A 52 2.28 17.53 -16.13
C ILE A 52 1.85 16.45 -15.14
N VAL A 53 2.12 15.18 -15.43
CA VAL A 53 1.79 14.07 -14.51
C VAL A 53 2.51 14.24 -13.18
N LEU A 54 3.82 14.52 -13.19
CA LEU A 54 4.59 14.78 -11.97
C LEU A 54 4.04 15.98 -11.19
N PHE A 55 3.70 17.06 -11.89
CA PHE A 55 3.09 18.24 -11.27
C PHE A 55 1.77 17.90 -10.57
N CYS A 56 0.90 17.10 -11.19
CA CYS A 56 -0.37 16.68 -10.59
C CYS A 56 -0.16 15.71 -9.40
N MET A 57 0.92 14.93 -9.37
CA MET A 57 1.21 14.03 -8.26
C MET A 57 1.65 14.76 -6.99
N ILE A 58 2.29 15.93 -7.10
CA ILE A 58 2.76 16.70 -5.95
C ILE A 58 1.61 17.10 -5.01
N PRO A 59 0.56 17.83 -5.45
CA PRO A 59 -0.54 18.22 -4.57
C PRO A 59 -1.30 17.01 -4.02
N TYR A 60 -1.41 15.93 -4.80
CA TYR A 60 -2.00 14.68 -4.31
C TYR A 60 -1.20 14.11 -3.15
N SER A 61 0.13 14.03 -3.28
CA SER A 61 1.01 13.52 -2.23
C SER A 61 1.01 14.40 -0.98
N ILE A 62 0.95 15.73 -1.18
CA ILE A 62 0.82 16.69 -0.08
C ILE A 62 -0.51 16.49 0.67
N ARG A 63 -1.61 16.35 -0.07
CA ARG A 63 -2.91 16.07 0.53
C ARG A 63 -2.89 14.78 1.36
N GLU A 64 -2.19 13.77 0.89
CA GLU A 64 -2.05 12.52 1.63
C GLU A 64 -1.22 12.72 2.92
N LEU A 65 -0.24 13.60 2.95
CA LEU A 65 0.53 13.92 4.17
C LEU A 65 -0.35 14.52 5.28
N PHE A 66 -1.35 15.34 4.92
CA PHE A 66 -2.27 15.98 5.87
C PHE A 66 -3.51 15.13 6.20
N ARG A 67 -3.63 13.96 5.61
CA ARG A 67 -4.76 13.07 5.91
C ARG A 67 -4.62 12.48 7.32
N PRO A 68 -5.71 12.38 8.11
CA PRO A 68 -5.67 11.80 9.45
C PRO A 68 -5.05 10.40 9.46
N GLU A 69 -4.15 10.13 10.39
CA GLU A 69 -3.44 8.84 10.52
C GLU A 69 -4.41 7.67 10.69
N GLU A 70 -5.53 7.87 11.39
CA GLU A 70 -6.58 6.87 11.61
C GLU A 70 -7.18 6.29 10.31
N LYS A 71 -7.01 7.01 9.20
CA LYS A 71 -7.51 6.59 7.88
C LYS A 71 -6.50 5.83 7.04
N ARG A 72 -5.33 5.49 7.60
CA ARG A 72 -4.22 4.82 6.92
C ARG A 72 -3.59 3.79 7.84
N GLY A 73 -2.89 2.84 7.24
CA GLY A 73 -2.10 1.88 7.98
C GLY A 73 -2.79 0.55 8.24
N VAL A 74 -2.25 -0.19 9.18
CA VAL A 74 -2.72 -1.50 9.56
C VAL A 74 -3.28 -1.43 10.97
N LEU A 75 -4.56 -1.77 11.12
CA LEU A 75 -5.23 -1.89 12.40
C LEU A 75 -5.49 -3.37 12.70
N LEU A 76 -4.93 -3.85 13.80
CA LEU A 76 -5.18 -5.18 14.32
C LEU A 76 -6.15 -5.10 15.51
N THR A 77 -7.24 -5.84 15.41
CA THR A 77 -8.24 -5.96 16.47
C THR A 77 -8.43 -7.42 16.86
N ALA A 78 -9.14 -7.69 17.93
CA ALA A 78 -9.51 -9.07 18.30
C ALA A 78 -10.33 -9.78 17.22
N ARG A 79 -11.03 -9.02 16.37
CA ARG A 79 -11.93 -9.55 15.33
C ARG A 79 -11.23 -9.80 14.00
N GLY A 80 -10.15 -9.07 13.72
CA GLY A 80 -9.47 -9.20 12.43
C GLY A 80 -8.49 -8.07 12.16
N LEU A 81 -8.09 -7.99 10.92
CA LEU A 81 -7.15 -7.02 10.37
C LEU A 81 -7.91 -6.06 9.46
N THR A 82 -7.70 -4.77 9.67
CA THR A 82 -8.12 -3.73 8.72
C THR A 82 -6.88 -3.11 8.11
N TYR A 83 -6.74 -3.23 6.80
CA TYR A 83 -5.67 -2.63 6.03
C TYR A 83 -6.23 -1.50 5.16
N LYS A 84 -5.69 -0.30 5.35
CA LYS A 84 -6.10 0.91 4.63
C LYS A 84 -4.92 1.40 3.81
N GLN A 85 -4.91 1.10 2.53
CA GLN A 85 -3.88 1.55 1.60
C GLN A 85 -4.25 2.93 1.02
N THR A 86 -3.25 3.80 0.87
CA THR A 86 -3.44 5.20 0.49
C THR A 86 -3.12 5.49 -0.97
N VAL A 87 -2.22 4.74 -1.60
CA VAL A 87 -1.73 5.02 -2.95
C VAL A 87 -2.55 4.26 -3.99
N LEU A 88 -3.22 4.98 -4.89
CA LEU A 88 -3.94 4.51 -6.08
C LEU A 88 -5.12 3.54 -5.90
N GLY A 89 -5.32 2.97 -4.73
CA GLY A 89 -6.43 2.08 -4.45
C GLY A 89 -7.12 2.47 -3.14
N ARG A 90 -8.34 2.98 -3.21
CA ARG A 90 -9.23 3.22 -2.05
C ARG A 90 -9.74 1.89 -1.48
N SER A 91 -8.91 0.88 -1.37
CA SER A 91 -9.31 -0.40 -0.85
C SER A 91 -9.06 -0.45 0.65
N VAL A 92 -10.12 -0.32 1.42
CA VAL A 92 -10.12 -0.74 2.82
C VAL A 92 -10.38 -2.23 2.80
N TRP A 93 -9.41 -3.01 3.24
CA TRP A 93 -9.56 -4.45 3.41
C TRP A 93 -9.84 -4.72 4.88
N GLU A 94 -11.03 -5.21 5.14
CA GLU A 94 -11.39 -5.75 6.45
C GLU A 94 -11.42 -7.27 6.33
N VAL A 95 -10.46 -7.92 6.97
CA VAL A 95 -10.30 -9.36 6.92
C VAL A 95 -10.56 -9.92 8.31
N LYS A 96 -11.52 -10.82 8.42
CA LYS A 96 -11.77 -11.50 9.68
C LYS A 96 -10.59 -12.40 10.01
N ARG A 97 -10.24 -12.47 11.29
CA ARG A 97 -9.11 -13.29 11.74
C ARG A 97 -9.27 -14.77 11.37
N GLU A 98 -10.48 -15.29 11.45
CA GLU A 98 -10.82 -16.68 11.14
C GLU A 98 -10.56 -17.06 9.68
N ASP A 99 -10.59 -16.08 8.78
CA ASP A 99 -10.40 -16.24 7.34
C ASP A 99 -8.91 -16.14 6.94
N ILE A 100 -8.04 -15.73 7.86
CA ILE A 100 -6.60 -15.64 7.62
C ILE A 100 -5.98 -17.01 7.85
N ASP A 101 -5.22 -17.50 6.85
CA ASP A 101 -4.45 -18.71 6.96
C ASP A 101 -3.07 -18.42 7.54
N GLU A 102 -2.29 -17.63 6.82
CA GLU A 102 -0.93 -17.26 7.23
C GLU A 102 -0.50 -15.91 6.65
N PHE A 103 0.64 -15.42 7.14
CA PHE A 103 1.36 -14.30 6.55
C PHE A 103 2.72 -14.79 6.06
N ILE A 104 3.04 -14.49 4.80
CA ILE A 104 4.31 -14.87 4.18
C ILE A 104 5.05 -13.64 3.67
N ILE A 105 6.39 -13.70 3.66
CA ILE A 105 7.21 -12.70 2.99
C ILE A 105 7.43 -13.15 1.55
N GLY A 106 7.08 -12.30 0.60
CA GLY A 106 7.31 -12.52 -0.81
C GLY A 106 7.93 -11.31 -1.48
N LYS A 107 8.21 -11.41 -2.77
CA LYS A 107 8.63 -10.28 -3.61
C LYS A 107 7.41 -9.77 -4.38
N SER A 108 7.07 -8.50 -4.21
CA SER A 108 6.31 -7.73 -5.17
C SER A 108 7.26 -7.22 -6.27
N GLU A 109 6.74 -6.61 -7.34
CA GLU A 109 7.54 -6.17 -8.50
C GLU A 109 8.81 -5.39 -8.13
N TRP A 110 8.78 -4.62 -7.04
CA TRP A 110 9.84 -3.67 -6.68
C TRP A 110 10.39 -3.82 -5.26
N SER A 111 9.71 -4.56 -4.37
CA SER A 111 10.12 -4.65 -2.96
C SER A 111 9.72 -5.97 -2.32
N LYS A 112 10.36 -6.26 -1.18
CA LYS A 112 9.87 -7.31 -0.28
C LYS A 112 8.58 -6.82 0.37
N THR A 113 7.59 -7.68 0.43
CA THR A 113 6.24 -7.36 0.92
C THR A 113 5.70 -8.52 1.73
N VAL A 114 4.90 -8.24 2.74
CA VAL A 114 4.16 -9.27 3.46
C VAL A 114 2.86 -9.55 2.70
N PHE A 115 2.58 -10.81 2.42
CA PHE A 115 1.33 -11.25 1.81
C PHE A 115 0.44 -11.90 2.87
N LEU A 116 -0.83 -11.49 2.87
CA LEU A 116 -1.88 -12.10 3.66
C LEU A 116 -2.53 -13.20 2.82
N ILE A 117 -2.45 -14.44 3.28
CA ILE A 117 -3.06 -15.59 2.63
C ILE A 117 -4.40 -15.89 3.28
N PHE A 118 -5.43 -16.10 2.47
CA PHE A 118 -6.75 -16.49 2.94
C PHE A 118 -6.89 -18.02 2.96
N LYS A 119 -7.66 -18.52 3.92
CA LYS A 119 -8.14 -19.93 3.88
C LYS A 119 -9.14 -20.14 2.75
N ASP A 120 -10.05 -19.18 2.58
CA ASP A 120 -10.99 -19.13 1.46
C ASP A 120 -11.09 -17.70 0.93
N PRO A 121 -10.56 -17.41 -0.28
CA PRO A 121 -10.62 -16.06 -0.86
C PRO A 121 -11.98 -15.75 -1.52
N GLU A 122 -12.85 -16.76 -1.77
CA GLU A 122 -14.07 -16.59 -2.56
C GLU A 122 -15.06 -15.56 -2.01
N PRO A 123 -15.32 -15.48 -0.68
CA PRO A 123 -16.18 -14.41 -0.13
C PRO A 123 -15.69 -13.01 -0.44
N TYR A 124 -14.36 -12.81 -0.38
CA TYR A 124 -13.71 -11.52 -0.65
C TYR A 124 -13.73 -11.18 -2.13
N ILE A 125 -13.52 -12.18 -3.00
CA ILE A 125 -13.63 -12.02 -4.45
C ILE A 125 -15.06 -11.63 -4.87
N LYS A 126 -16.09 -12.25 -4.27
CA LYS A 126 -17.49 -11.92 -4.54
C LYS A 126 -17.86 -10.49 -4.09
N ALA A 127 -17.23 -9.98 -3.04
CA ALA A 127 -17.45 -8.64 -2.53
C ALA A 127 -16.85 -7.52 -3.42
N LEU A 128 -15.96 -7.84 -4.36
CA LEU A 128 -15.36 -6.87 -5.28
C LEU A 128 -16.42 -6.33 -6.27
N LYS A 129 -16.67 -5.02 -6.21
CA LYS A 129 -17.71 -4.37 -7.01
C LYS A 129 -17.27 -4.04 -8.44
N ASN A 130 -15.98 -3.81 -8.67
CA ASN A 130 -15.45 -3.36 -9.97
C ASN A 130 -14.85 -4.54 -10.75
N TRP A 131 -15.41 -4.82 -11.93
CA TRP A 131 -15.02 -5.99 -12.73
C TRP A 131 -13.61 -5.90 -13.32
N GLN A 132 -13.10 -4.72 -13.65
CA GLN A 132 -11.75 -4.56 -14.18
C GLN A 132 -10.67 -4.83 -13.14
N LEU A 133 -10.85 -4.28 -11.92
CA LEU A 133 -10.03 -4.62 -10.77
C LEU A 133 -10.20 -6.08 -10.36
N LYS A 134 -11.38 -6.67 -10.64
CA LYS A 134 -11.72 -8.03 -10.27
C LYS A 134 -10.80 -9.06 -10.91
N LYS A 135 -10.44 -8.91 -12.20
CA LYS A 135 -9.67 -9.94 -12.92
C LYS A 135 -8.25 -10.09 -12.37
N ASP A 136 -7.53 -8.98 -12.19
CA ASP A 136 -6.16 -8.99 -11.68
C ASP A 136 -6.12 -9.34 -10.18
N MET A 137 -7.07 -8.81 -9.40
CA MET A 137 -7.21 -9.13 -7.99
C MET A 137 -7.61 -10.58 -7.72
N ILE A 138 -8.46 -11.19 -8.55
CA ILE A 138 -8.82 -12.60 -8.39
C ILE A 138 -7.58 -13.49 -8.48
N LYS A 139 -6.73 -13.24 -9.47
CA LYS A 139 -5.49 -13.96 -9.62
C LYS A 139 -4.59 -13.78 -8.40
N THR A 140 -4.40 -12.54 -7.99
CA THR A 140 -3.58 -12.19 -6.82
C THR A 140 -4.11 -12.84 -5.54
N LEU A 141 -5.42 -12.74 -5.28
CA LEU A 141 -6.04 -13.33 -4.09
C LEU A 141 -5.92 -14.84 -4.02
N ARG A 142 -5.98 -15.54 -5.18
CA ARG A 142 -5.88 -17.00 -5.24
C ARG A 142 -4.44 -17.50 -5.21
N GLU A 143 -3.52 -16.81 -5.85
CA GLU A 143 -2.14 -17.28 -6.06
C GLU A 143 -1.15 -16.74 -5.04
N THR A 144 -1.26 -15.47 -4.69
CA THR A 144 -0.25 -14.77 -3.88
C THR A 144 -0.77 -14.11 -2.61
N GLY A 145 -2.09 -13.97 -2.48
CA GLY A 145 -2.69 -13.26 -1.35
C GLY A 145 -2.67 -11.75 -1.49
N VAL A 146 -3.11 -11.02 -0.46
CA VAL A 146 -3.15 -9.55 -0.43
C VAL A 146 -1.80 -8.99 -0.01
N PRO A 147 -1.14 -8.16 -0.84
CA PRO A 147 0.11 -7.52 -0.46
C PRO A 147 -0.13 -6.44 0.59
N LEU A 148 0.57 -6.53 1.70
CA LEU A 148 0.64 -5.53 2.76
C LEU A 148 1.96 -4.77 2.63
N SER A 149 1.97 -3.71 1.82
CA SER A 149 3.18 -2.92 1.61
C SER A 149 3.59 -2.16 2.87
N THR A 150 4.88 -2.19 3.17
CA THR A 150 5.50 -1.43 4.27
C THR A 150 6.11 -0.11 3.78
N ASP A 151 6.00 0.20 2.49
CA ASP A 151 6.65 1.38 1.89
C ASP A 151 6.17 2.69 2.54
N GLU A 152 4.93 2.71 3.02
CA GLU A 152 4.33 3.86 3.70
C GLU A 152 4.23 3.69 5.22
N LEU A 153 4.54 2.50 5.77
CA LEU A 153 4.41 2.21 7.18
C LEU A 153 5.71 2.48 7.94
N ASP A 154 5.57 2.85 9.21
CA ASP A 154 6.71 3.04 10.12
C ASP A 154 7.17 1.72 10.75
N ILE A 155 7.39 0.73 9.87
CA ILE A 155 7.82 -0.62 10.26
C ILE A 155 8.57 -1.27 9.09
N THR A 156 9.49 -2.20 9.40
CA THR A 156 10.14 -3.03 8.39
C THR A 156 9.25 -4.20 7.95
N THR A 157 9.53 -4.79 6.80
CA THR A 157 8.78 -5.96 6.31
C THR A 157 8.92 -7.15 7.25
N GLU A 158 10.13 -7.38 7.76
CA GLU A 158 10.45 -8.45 8.69
C GLU A 158 9.75 -8.29 10.04
N ASP A 159 9.74 -7.07 10.56
CA ASP A 159 9.06 -6.76 11.82
C ASP A 159 7.54 -6.87 11.68
N LEU A 160 6.98 -6.36 10.57
CA LEU A 160 5.56 -6.50 10.28
C LEU A 160 5.15 -7.97 10.22
N HIS A 161 5.92 -8.79 9.51
CA HIS A 161 5.68 -10.23 9.40
C HIS A 161 5.73 -10.94 10.77
N THR A 162 6.78 -10.69 11.56
CA THR A 162 6.94 -11.24 12.90
C THR A 162 5.74 -10.88 13.77
N TRP A 163 5.27 -9.68 13.62
CA TRP A 163 4.20 -9.11 14.41
C TRP A 163 2.82 -9.70 14.05
N LEU A 164 2.54 -9.80 12.75
CA LEU A 164 1.33 -10.43 12.24
C LEU A 164 1.25 -11.91 12.60
N ASN A 165 2.36 -12.64 12.55
CA ASN A 165 2.42 -14.03 12.98
C ASN A 165 2.24 -14.19 14.51
N SER A 166 2.78 -13.27 15.29
CA SER A 166 2.55 -13.26 16.75
C SER A 166 1.06 -13.02 17.06
N TYR A 167 0.43 -12.14 16.32
CA TYR A 167 -1.01 -11.92 16.40
C TYR A 167 -1.81 -13.19 16.10
N LEU A 168 -1.52 -13.92 15.01
CA LEU A 168 -2.20 -15.17 14.69
C LEU A 168 -2.00 -16.22 15.78
N ARG A 169 -0.78 -16.39 16.30
CA ARG A 169 -0.48 -17.34 17.38
C ARG A 169 -1.23 -17.02 18.67
N GLN A 170 -1.32 -15.76 19.04
CA GLN A 170 -2.00 -15.32 20.26
C GLN A 170 -3.50 -15.58 20.21
N TYR A 171 -4.12 -15.42 19.04
CA TYR A 171 -5.56 -15.54 18.87
C TYR A 171 -6.00 -16.85 18.23
N GLY A 172 -5.11 -17.58 17.54
CA GLY A 172 -5.40 -18.89 16.95
C GLY A 172 -5.63 -20.00 17.96
N LYS A 173 -5.07 -19.88 19.16
CA LYS A 173 -5.22 -20.89 20.23
C LYS A 173 -6.58 -20.83 20.94
N LYS A 174 -7.31 -19.72 20.87
CA LYS A 174 -8.59 -19.57 21.57
C LYS A 174 -9.83 -20.11 20.83
N SER A 175 -9.66 -20.59 19.61
CA SER A 175 -10.76 -21.12 18.79
C SER A 175 -10.96 -22.65 18.93
N LYS A 176 -10.27 -23.30 19.87
CA LYS A 176 -10.36 -24.75 20.09
C LYS A 176 -10.90 -25.12 21.49
N GLU A 177 -11.38 -24.17 22.23
CA GLU A 177 -12.19 -24.36 23.43
C GLU A 177 -13.64 -23.93 23.10
#